data_494b0417b3543f073ce4edb4885064a2
#
_entry.id   494b0417b3543f073ce4edb4885064a2
#
_cell.length_a   1.000
_cell.length_b   1.000
_cell.length_c   1.000
_cell.angle_alpha   90.00
_cell.angle_beta   90.00
_cell.angle_gamma   90.00
#
_symmetry.space_group_name_H-M   'P 1'
#
loop_
_entity.id
_entity.type
_entity.pdbx_description
1 polymer ?
#
loop_
_entity_poly.entity_id
_entity_poly.type
_entity_poly.pdbx_seq_one_letter_code
_entity_poly.pdbx_strand_id
1 'polypeptide(L)'
;MKHYKLITLLFIIILPIAIYTNNNTKVYYKLDDSLPDSLPSITANNELKDKFGLTSEAMILVDKDLDDYKVNEMLDKIEQVEGVDFAVSYSKIDTTLPKEILSDDIKSIFTSDNYQMIIVSSKYEIASNELNNQINEINKIIKEYDENGMFVGEGPLMKDLVEISDHDFNSVNTVSIAIIFIIMIFVLKSISLPVILICIIEFAIFINMGFSFITNT
;
A
#
# COMPACT_ATOMS: atom_id res chain seq x y z
N MET A 1 27.15 37.17 -18.17
CA MET A 1 27.48 36.03 -17.28
C MET A 1 28.63 35.23 -17.88
N LYS A 2 29.81 35.20 -17.26
CA LYS A 2 31.04 34.61 -17.82
C LYS A 2 31.04 33.05 -17.81
N HIS A 3 30.17 32.41 -17.00
CA HIS A 3 30.20 30.98 -16.73
C HIS A 3 28.90 30.20 -17.10
N TYR A 4 28.05 30.77 -17.98
CA TYR A 4 26.78 30.15 -18.32
C TYR A 4 26.92 28.74 -18.90
N LYS A 5 27.98 28.52 -19.75
CA LYS A 5 28.22 27.20 -20.36
C LYS A 5 28.57 26.12 -19.32
N LEU A 6 29.32 26.48 -18.28
CA LEU A 6 29.71 25.60 -17.20
C LEU A 6 28.49 25.23 -16.34
N ILE A 7 27.63 26.23 -16.04
CA ILE A 7 26.38 26.01 -15.31
C ILE A 7 25.45 25.09 -16.11
N THR A 8 25.27 25.37 -17.40
CA THR A 8 24.43 24.49 -18.27
C THR A 8 24.95 23.05 -18.32
N LEU A 9 26.30 22.87 -18.45
CA LEU A 9 26.91 21.54 -18.45
C LEU A 9 26.66 20.81 -17.13
N LEU A 10 26.76 21.50 -16.00
CA LEU A 10 26.47 20.94 -14.67
C LEU A 10 25.03 20.46 -14.55
N PHE A 11 24.07 21.26 -15.03
CA PHE A 11 22.64 20.86 -15.07
C PHE A 11 22.41 19.62 -15.94
N ILE A 12 23.05 19.54 -17.11
CA ILE A 12 22.92 18.37 -18.01
C ILE A 12 23.47 17.11 -17.35
N ILE A 13 24.52 17.20 -16.55
CA ILE A 13 25.10 16.05 -15.83
C ILE A 13 24.23 15.63 -14.64
N ILE A 14 23.65 16.58 -13.91
CA ILE A 14 22.82 16.28 -12.75
C ILE A 14 21.43 15.73 -13.16
N LEU A 15 20.89 16.13 -14.31
CA LEU A 15 19.55 15.76 -14.74
C LEU A 15 19.31 14.23 -14.78
N PRO A 16 20.17 13.41 -15.42
CA PRO A 16 19.95 11.95 -15.42
C PRO A 16 20.05 11.35 -14.01
N ILE A 17 20.91 11.89 -13.15
CA ILE A 17 21.04 11.45 -11.75
C ILE A 17 19.76 11.77 -10.99
N ALA A 18 19.23 12.99 -11.13
CA ALA A 18 17.99 13.41 -10.50
C ALA A 18 16.79 12.56 -10.94
N ILE A 19 16.67 12.27 -12.23
CA ILE A 19 15.61 11.39 -12.74
C ILE A 19 15.75 9.97 -12.18
N TYR A 20 16.97 9.42 -12.18
CA TYR A 20 17.22 8.09 -11.66
C TYR A 20 16.87 7.98 -10.16
N THR A 21 17.33 8.93 -9.35
CA THR A 21 17.06 8.95 -7.90
C THR A 21 15.59 9.16 -7.62
N ASN A 22 14.91 10.08 -8.31
CA ASN A 22 13.47 10.31 -8.15
C ASN A 22 12.65 9.04 -8.47
N ASN A 23 12.97 8.35 -9.57
CA ASN A 23 12.24 7.13 -9.95
C ASN A 23 12.47 5.94 -8.99
N ASN A 24 13.54 5.98 -8.20
CA ASN A 24 13.86 4.95 -7.21
C ASN A 24 13.56 5.40 -5.77
N THR A 25 13.07 6.61 -5.57
CA THR A 25 12.63 7.09 -4.26
C THR A 25 11.37 6.33 -3.85
N LYS A 26 11.41 5.66 -2.70
CA LYS A 26 10.26 4.99 -2.12
C LYS A 26 9.48 6.01 -1.27
N VAL A 27 8.20 6.11 -1.52
CA VAL A 27 7.32 6.89 -0.63
C VAL A 27 6.92 5.96 0.52
N TYR A 28 7.30 6.33 1.74
CA TYR A 28 6.93 5.58 2.92
C TYR A 28 5.53 6.03 3.38
N TYR A 29 4.57 5.14 3.27
CA TYR A 29 3.20 5.37 3.76
C TYR A 29 3.01 4.88 5.20
N LYS A 30 4.02 4.23 5.78
CA LYS A 30 4.00 3.70 7.15
C LYS A 30 4.44 4.78 8.13
N LEU A 31 3.47 5.46 8.73
CA LEU A 31 3.71 6.57 9.67
C LEU A 31 4.40 6.12 10.96
N ASP A 32 4.19 4.89 11.37
CA ASP A 32 4.76 4.30 12.58
C ASP A 32 6.28 4.12 12.50
N ASP A 33 6.86 3.91 11.32
CA ASP A 33 8.33 3.82 11.14
C ASP A 33 9.06 5.13 11.51
N SER A 34 8.35 6.27 11.54
CA SER A 34 8.89 7.56 11.98
C SER A 34 8.78 7.80 13.49
N LEU A 35 8.13 6.90 14.22
CA LEU A 35 7.90 7.04 15.66
C LEU A 35 9.08 6.43 16.46
N PRO A 36 9.40 6.99 17.64
CA PRO A 36 10.43 6.42 18.49
C PRO A 36 10.11 4.99 18.94
N ASP A 37 11.09 4.08 18.88
CA ASP A 37 10.95 2.68 19.33
C ASP A 37 10.58 2.56 20.82
N SER A 38 10.80 3.61 21.61
CA SER A 38 10.48 3.66 23.03
C SER A 38 9.00 3.87 23.34
N LEU A 39 8.15 4.12 22.35
CA LEU A 39 6.71 4.25 22.55
C LEU A 39 6.10 2.90 22.94
N PRO A 40 5.21 2.86 23.96
CA PRO A 40 4.61 1.60 24.41
C PRO A 40 3.88 0.82 23.30
N SER A 41 3.24 1.53 22.36
CA SER A 41 2.55 0.89 21.24
C SER A 41 3.53 0.26 20.25
N ILE A 42 4.65 0.92 19.94
CA ILE A 42 5.69 0.38 19.06
C ILE A 42 6.37 -0.82 19.71
N THR A 43 6.73 -0.69 20.99
CA THR A 43 7.28 -1.82 21.76
C THR A 43 6.33 -3.02 21.77
N ALA A 44 5.01 -2.79 21.96
CA ALA A 44 4.01 -3.86 21.98
C ALA A 44 3.86 -4.53 20.59
N ASN A 45 3.87 -3.76 19.51
CA ASN A 45 3.83 -4.30 18.15
C ASN A 45 5.08 -5.14 17.83
N ASN A 46 6.26 -4.68 18.24
CA ASN A 46 7.50 -5.44 18.07
C ASN A 46 7.45 -6.76 18.87
N GLU A 47 6.93 -6.76 20.09
CA GLU A 47 6.74 -7.98 20.89
C GLU A 47 5.73 -8.95 20.25
N LEU A 48 4.63 -8.45 19.66
CA LEU A 48 3.68 -9.26 18.92
C LEU A 48 4.34 -9.94 17.71
N LYS A 49 5.11 -9.19 16.94
CA LYS A 49 5.86 -9.69 15.79
C LYS A 49 6.89 -10.73 16.22
N ASP A 50 7.72 -10.43 17.22
CA ASP A 50 8.85 -11.28 17.62
C ASP A 50 8.42 -12.55 18.35
N LYS A 51 7.36 -12.48 19.17
CA LYS A 51 6.94 -13.61 20.02
C LYS A 51 5.83 -14.43 19.41
N PHE A 52 4.96 -13.83 18.62
CA PHE A 52 3.77 -14.47 18.07
C PHE A 52 3.80 -14.60 16.54
N GLY A 53 4.76 -13.95 15.86
CA GLY A 53 4.85 -13.94 14.40
C GLY A 53 3.75 -13.10 13.73
N LEU A 54 2.96 -12.36 14.50
CA LEU A 54 1.87 -11.53 13.98
C LEU A 54 2.44 -10.21 13.46
N THR A 55 2.43 -10.05 12.14
CA THR A 55 3.01 -8.88 11.47
C THR A 55 1.94 -8.02 10.78
N SER A 56 0.98 -8.67 10.14
CA SER A 56 -0.12 -7.99 9.43
C SER A 56 -1.35 -8.89 9.42
N GLU A 57 -2.40 -8.46 10.10
CA GLU A 57 -3.68 -9.16 10.15
C GLU A 57 -4.70 -8.47 9.26
N ALA A 58 -5.48 -9.28 8.57
CA ALA A 58 -6.57 -8.83 7.73
C ALA A 58 -7.76 -9.78 7.85
N MET A 59 -8.91 -9.35 7.38
CA MET A 59 -10.15 -10.09 7.43
C MET A 59 -10.76 -10.19 6.03
N ILE A 60 -11.33 -11.35 5.72
CA ILE A 60 -12.13 -11.54 4.52
C ILE A 60 -13.58 -11.63 4.95
N LEU A 61 -14.44 -10.88 4.28
CA LEU A 61 -15.88 -10.97 4.45
C LEU A 61 -16.46 -11.58 3.17
N VAL A 62 -17.14 -12.70 3.31
CA VAL A 62 -17.88 -13.37 2.22
C VAL A 62 -19.34 -13.52 2.60
N ASP A 63 -20.18 -13.79 1.61
CA ASP A 63 -21.61 -13.99 1.82
C ASP A 63 -21.85 -15.08 2.87
N LYS A 64 -22.83 -14.85 3.77
CA LYS A 64 -23.19 -15.79 4.83
C LYS A 64 -23.64 -17.13 4.28
N ASP A 65 -24.32 -17.13 3.14
CA ASP A 65 -24.90 -18.32 2.52
C ASP A 65 -23.89 -19.09 1.65
N LEU A 66 -22.61 -18.63 1.61
CA LEU A 66 -21.55 -19.38 0.94
C LEU A 66 -21.30 -20.69 1.69
N ASP A 67 -21.39 -21.81 0.99
CA ASP A 67 -21.24 -23.14 1.55
C ASP A 67 -19.89 -23.33 2.29
N ASP A 68 -19.91 -23.95 3.46
CA ASP A 68 -18.71 -24.18 4.29
C ASP A 68 -17.60 -24.92 3.53
N TYR A 69 -17.93 -25.84 2.61
CA TYR A 69 -16.93 -26.53 1.81
C TYR A 69 -16.18 -25.59 0.85
N LYS A 70 -16.89 -24.59 0.28
CA LYS A 70 -16.29 -23.57 -0.59
C LYS A 70 -15.40 -22.63 0.22
N VAL A 71 -15.84 -22.25 1.41
CA VAL A 71 -15.03 -21.45 2.34
C VAL A 71 -13.73 -22.18 2.67
N ASN A 72 -13.82 -23.47 3.00
CA ASN A 72 -12.62 -24.27 3.31
C ASN A 72 -11.70 -24.44 2.08
N GLU A 73 -12.24 -24.67 0.88
CA GLU A 73 -11.46 -24.75 -0.35
C GLU A 73 -10.76 -23.41 -0.67
N MET A 74 -11.47 -22.29 -0.47
CA MET A 74 -10.89 -20.94 -0.61
C MET A 74 -9.76 -20.73 0.38
N LEU A 75 -9.96 -21.13 1.65
CA LEU A 75 -8.93 -21.04 2.69
C LEU A 75 -7.68 -21.84 2.34
N ASP A 76 -7.85 -23.06 1.85
CA ASP A 76 -6.73 -23.93 1.45
C ASP A 76 -5.90 -23.30 0.32
N LYS A 77 -6.55 -22.59 -0.62
CA LYS A 77 -5.85 -21.83 -1.65
C LYS A 77 -5.14 -20.60 -1.06
N ILE A 78 -5.78 -19.87 -0.16
CA ILE A 78 -5.21 -18.69 0.48
C ILE A 78 -3.96 -19.06 1.31
N GLU A 79 -3.99 -20.16 2.05
CA GLU A 79 -2.84 -20.65 2.81
C GLU A 79 -1.66 -21.07 1.93
N GLN A 80 -1.87 -21.34 0.64
CA GLN A 80 -0.80 -21.63 -0.31
C GLN A 80 -0.17 -20.37 -0.92
N VAL A 81 -0.77 -19.20 -0.71
CA VAL A 81 -0.21 -17.93 -1.16
C VAL A 81 1.05 -17.62 -0.35
N GLU A 82 2.11 -17.24 -1.04
CA GLU A 82 3.39 -16.94 -0.42
C GLU A 82 3.27 -15.85 0.66
N GLY A 83 3.83 -16.12 1.83
CA GLY A 83 3.83 -15.18 2.96
C GLY A 83 2.56 -15.20 3.82
N VAL A 84 1.52 -15.94 3.48
CA VAL A 84 0.41 -16.22 4.41
C VAL A 84 0.92 -17.11 5.54
N ASP A 85 0.64 -16.73 6.76
CA ASP A 85 1.00 -17.51 7.94
C ASP A 85 -0.11 -18.51 8.31
N PHE A 86 -1.33 -18.00 8.40
CA PHE A 86 -2.52 -18.80 8.60
C PHE A 86 -3.79 -18.10 8.07
N ALA A 87 -4.82 -18.87 7.79
CA ALA A 87 -6.16 -18.40 7.53
C ALA A 87 -7.19 -19.21 8.32
N VAL A 88 -8.09 -18.54 9.04
CA VAL A 88 -9.03 -19.16 9.97
C VAL A 88 -10.45 -18.67 9.75
N SER A 89 -11.39 -19.60 9.60
CA SER A 89 -12.83 -19.37 9.57
C SER A 89 -13.53 -20.16 10.67
N TYR A 90 -14.81 -19.85 10.91
CA TYR A 90 -15.62 -20.66 11.81
C TYR A 90 -15.73 -22.12 11.32
N SER A 91 -15.96 -22.34 10.04
CA SER A 91 -16.09 -23.68 9.45
C SER A 91 -14.82 -24.53 9.65
N LYS A 92 -13.63 -23.92 9.57
CA LYS A 92 -12.36 -24.62 9.81
C LYS A 92 -12.18 -24.97 11.29
N ILE A 93 -12.59 -24.09 12.19
CA ILE A 93 -12.56 -24.33 13.64
C ILE A 93 -13.55 -25.44 14.00
N ASP A 94 -14.79 -25.42 13.46
CA ASP A 94 -15.85 -26.41 13.72
C ASP A 94 -15.43 -27.83 13.30
N THR A 95 -14.65 -27.97 12.23
CA THR A 95 -14.14 -29.27 11.79
C THR A 95 -12.96 -29.78 12.61
N THR A 96 -12.26 -28.90 13.32
CA THR A 96 -11.00 -29.21 14.01
C THR A 96 -11.19 -29.42 15.51
N LEU A 97 -12.18 -28.78 16.13
CA LEU A 97 -12.44 -28.85 17.57
C LEU A 97 -13.70 -29.68 17.89
N PRO A 98 -13.74 -30.34 19.08
CA PRO A 98 -14.96 -30.95 19.55
C PRO A 98 -16.10 -29.94 19.70
N LYS A 99 -17.31 -30.33 19.23
CA LYS A 99 -18.51 -29.44 19.22
C LYS A 99 -18.88 -28.89 20.59
N GLU A 100 -18.49 -29.58 21.65
CA GLU A 100 -18.75 -29.20 23.05
C GLU A 100 -17.97 -27.95 23.48
N ILE A 101 -16.90 -27.59 22.74
CA ILE A 101 -16.05 -26.42 23.01
C ILE A 101 -16.53 -25.19 22.21
N LEU A 102 -17.25 -25.42 21.12
CA LEU A 102 -17.75 -24.37 20.23
C LEU A 102 -19.07 -23.82 20.78
N SER A 103 -19.00 -22.73 21.49
CA SER A 103 -20.18 -22.00 21.95
C SER A 103 -20.76 -21.14 20.82
N ASP A 104 -22.07 -20.83 20.92
CA ASP A 104 -22.73 -19.87 20.02
C ASP A 104 -22.03 -18.49 20.03
N ASP A 105 -21.33 -18.16 21.11
CA ASP A 105 -20.54 -16.94 21.25
C ASP A 105 -19.37 -16.90 20.24
N ILE A 106 -18.66 -18.04 20.03
CA ILE A 106 -17.58 -18.12 19.03
C ILE A 106 -18.15 -17.96 17.63
N LYS A 107 -19.27 -18.61 17.34
CA LYS A 107 -19.94 -18.46 16.05
C LYS A 107 -20.31 -17.01 15.77
N SER A 108 -20.81 -16.29 16.77
CA SER A 108 -21.23 -14.89 16.63
C SER A 108 -20.06 -13.95 16.30
N ILE A 109 -18.80 -14.32 16.62
CA ILE A 109 -17.61 -13.55 16.25
C ILE A 109 -17.34 -13.64 14.74
N PHE A 110 -17.57 -14.81 14.15
CA PHE A 110 -17.25 -15.08 12.75
C PHE A 110 -18.44 -14.92 11.79
N THR A 111 -19.66 -14.77 12.31
CA THR A 111 -20.85 -14.69 11.46
C THR A 111 -21.75 -13.53 11.89
N SER A 112 -22.22 -12.78 10.90
CA SER A 112 -23.21 -11.71 11.05
C SER A 112 -24.47 -12.05 10.25
N ASP A 113 -25.43 -11.11 10.17
CA ASP A 113 -26.66 -11.31 9.40
C ASP A 113 -26.42 -11.55 7.91
N ASN A 114 -25.37 -10.97 7.35
CA ASN A 114 -25.10 -11.00 5.89
C ASN A 114 -23.75 -11.62 5.53
N TYR A 115 -22.81 -11.75 6.48
CA TYR A 115 -21.44 -12.13 6.17
C TYR A 115 -20.90 -13.20 7.10
N GLN A 116 -19.98 -14.02 6.53
CA GLN A 116 -19.01 -14.80 7.29
C GLN A 116 -17.67 -14.10 7.24
N MET A 117 -16.94 -14.13 8.35
CA MET A 117 -15.62 -13.53 8.49
C MET A 117 -14.53 -14.60 8.55
N ILE A 118 -13.44 -14.33 7.86
CA ILE A 118 -12.23 -15.14 7.87
C ILE A 118 -11.10 -14.24 8.31
N ILE A 119 -10.25 -14.70 9.21
CA ILE A 119 -9.06 -13.97 9.66
C ILE A 119 -7.87 -14.54 8.88
N VAL A 120 -7.06 -13.65 8.31
CA VAL A 120 -5.84 -13.99 7.58
C VAL A 120 -4.67 -13.24 8.21
N SER A 121 -3.59 -13.95 8.51
CA SER A 121 -2.33 -13.37 8.99
C SER A 121 -1.25 -13.50 7.93
N SER A 122 -0.47 -12.45 7.76
CA SER A 122 0.65 -12.37 6.84
C SER A 122 1.97 -12.15 7.56
N LYS A 123 3.05 -12.73 7.02
CA LYS A 123 4.44 -12.52 7.46
C LYS A 123 5.03 -11.21 6.92
N TYR A 124 4.37 -10.61 5.94
CA TYR A 124 4.85 -9.39 5.28
C TYR A 124 4.40 -8.15 6.04
N GLU A 125 5.26 -7.15 6.02
CA GLU A 125 4.97 -5.87 6.67
C GLU A 125 3.97 -5.04 5.87
N ILE A 126 3.16 -4.25 6.57
CA ILE A 126 2.21 -3.31 5.98
C ILE A 126 2.96 -2.35 5.07
N ALA A 127 2.33 -1.99 3.94
CA ALA A 127 2.88 -1.14 2.88
C ALA A 127 4.13 -1.70 2.17
N SER A 128 4.47 -2.99 2.35
CA SER A 128 5.50 -3.65 1.56
C SER A 128 4.98 -4.08 0.17
N ASN A 129 5.89 -4.17 -0.81
CA ASN A 129 5.52 -4.68 -2.14
C ASN A 129 5.08 -6.14 -2.09
N GLU A 130 5.68 -6.91 -1.20
CA GLU A 130 5.38 -8.32 -0.96
C GLU A 130 3.94 -8.48 -0.46
N LEU A 131 3.53 -7.68 0.54
CA LEU A 131 2.15 -7.67 1.02
C LEU A 131 1.17 -7.20 -0.05
N ASN A 132 1.51 -6.16 -0.82
CA ASN A 132 0.65 -5.66 -1.90
C ASN A 132 0.41 -6.73 -2.98
N ASN A 133 1.43 -7.50 -3.35
CA ASN A 133 1.29 -8.61 -4.30
C ASN A 133 0.44 -9.73 -3.72
N GLN A 134 0.67 -10.09 -2.45
CA GLN A 134 -0.12 -11.08 -1.72
C GLN A 134 -1.61 -10.68 -1.65
N ILE A 135 -1.91 -9.42 -1.32
CA ILE A 135 -3.28 -8.88 -1.30
C ILE A 135 -3.96 -9.03 -2.66
N ASN A 136 -3.24 -8.76 -3.76
CA ASN A 136 -3.77 -8.92 -5.11
C ASN A 136 -4.10 -10.39 -5.43
N GLU A 137 -3.26 -11.32 -5.00
CA GLU A 137 -3.46 -12.75 -5.20
C GLU A 137 -4.63 -13.27 -4.36
N ILE A 138 -4.69 -12.92 -3.08
CA ILE A 138 -5.80 -13.25 -2.19
C ILE A 138 -7.12 -12.69 -2.73
N ASN A 139 -7.15 -11.43 -3.18
CA ASN A 139 -8.36 -10.84 -3.77
C ASN A 139 -8.85 -11.61 -5.00
N LYS A 140 -7.96 -12.11 -5.86
CA LYS A 140 -8.34 -12.94 -6.99
C LYS A 140 -9.00 -14.25 -6.53
N ILE A 141 -8.40 -14.90 -5.52
CA ILE A 141 -8.97 -16.11 -4.94
C ILE A 141 -10.35 -15.84 -4.35
N ILE A 142 -10.52 -14.78 -3.57
CA ILE A 142 -11.82 -14.40 -3.00
C ILE A 142 -12.88 -14.28 -4.10
N LYS A 143 -12.54 -13.55 -5.19
CA LYS A 143 -13.46 -13.29 -6.31
C LYS A 143 -13.82 -14.54 -7.13
N GLU A 144 -13.06 -15.64 -7.03
CA GLU A 144 -13.42 -16.92 -7.63
C GLU A 144 -14.60 -17.58 -6.90
N TYR A 145 -14.75 -17.33 -5.59
CA TYR A 145 -15.78 -17.96 -4.75
C TYR A 145 -16.94 -17.03 -4.43
N ASP A 146 -16.67 -15.74 -4.26
CA ASP A 146 -17.67 -14.71 -3.99
C ASP A 146 -17.26 -13.39 -4.69
N GLU A 147 -18.02 -13.02 -5.74
CA GLU A 147 -17.78 -11.79 -6.50
C GLU A 147 -17.89 -10.53 -5.62
N ASN A 148 -18.74 -10.58 -4.59
CA ASN A 148 -18.94 -9.48 -3.64
C ASN A 148 -18.06 -9.60 -2.40
N GLY A 149 -17.26 -10.65 -2.27
CA GLY A 149 -16.35 -10.86 -1.16
C GLY A 149 -15.38 -9.67 -1.00
N MET A 150 -15.07 -9.30 0.23
CA MET A 150 -14.26 -8.12 0.56
C MET A 150 -13.04 -8.54 1.38
N PHE A 151 -11.88 -7.96 1.07
CA PHE A 151 -10.67 -8.12 1.87
C PHE A 151 -10.42 -6.81 2.63
N VAL A 152 -10.44 -6.88 3.95
CA VAL A 152 -10.48 -5.72 4.87
C VAL A 152 -9.34 -5.84 5.87
N GLY A 153 -8.72 -4.73 6.21
CA GLY A 153 -7.64 -4.65 7.19
C GLY A 153 -6.71 -3.50 6.88
N GLU A 154 -5.70 -3.31 7.72
CA GLU A 154 -4.76 -2.21 7.56
C GLU A 154 -3.92 -2.38 6.27
N GLY A 155 -3.48 -3.61 5.96
CA GLY A 155 -2.74 -3.89 4.73
C GLY A 155 -3.51 -3.55 3.45
N PRO A 156 -4.72 -4.13 3.22
CA PRO A 156 -5.58 -3.76 2.10
C PRO A 156 -5.90 -2.26 2.03
N LEU A 157 -6.24 -1.63 3.18
CA LEU A 157 -6.54 -0.21 3.23
C LEU A 157 -5.33 0.64 2.81
N MET A 158 -4.14 0.29 3.30
CA MET A 158 -2.92 1.02 2.98
C MET A 158 -2.54 0.87 1.50
N LYS A 159 -2.73 -0.33 0.93
CA LYS A 159 -2.54 -0.56 -0.50
C LYS A 159 -3.46 0.33 -1.34
N ASP A 160 -4.76 0.36 -1.03
CA ASP A 160 -5.73 1.19 -1.75
C ASP A 160 -5.40 2.68 -1.61
N LEU A 161 -4.98 3.12 -0.41
CA LEU A 161 -4.55 4.49 -0.17
C LEU A 161 -3.36 4.88 -1.06
N VAL A 162 -2.36 4.01 -1.18
CA VAL A 162 -1.19 4.23 -2.04
C VAL A 162 -1.62 4.35 -3.51
N GLU A 163 -2.41 3.41 -4.01
CA GLU A 163 -2.86 3.40 -5.41
C GLU A 163 -3.68 4.66 -5.77
N ILE A 164 -4.60 5.07 -4.88
CA ILE A 164 -5.40 6.29 -5.09
C ILE A 164 -4.51 7.53 -5.00
N SER A 165 -3.62 7.61 -4.01
CA SER A 165 -2.73 8.76 -3.83
C SER A 165 -1.81 8.97 -5.03
N ASP A 166 -1.21 7.92 -5.55
CA ASP A 166 -0.34 8.00 -6.73
C ASP A 166 -1.10 8.48 -7.97
N HIS A 167 -2.31 7.96 -8.18
CA HIS A 167 -3.15 8.39 -9.29
C HIS A 167 -3.58 9.86 -9.16
N ASP A 168 -4.04 10.26 -7.98
CA ASP A 168 -4.51 11.62 -7.72
C ASP A 168 -3.35 12.62 -7.78
N PHE A 169 -2.19 12.28 -7.23
CA PHE A 169 -1.00 13.11 -7.29
C PHE A 169 -0.58 13.41 -8.73
N ASN A 170 -0.53 12.38 -9.58
CA ASN A 170 -0.20 12.54 -11.00
C ASN A 170 -1.23 13.39 -11.74
N SER A 171 -2.51 13.19 -11.47
CA SER A 171 -3.61 13.94 -12.10
C SER A 171 -3.58 15.40 -11.68
N VAL A 172 -3.50 15.69 -10.38
CA VAL A 172 -3.46 17.04 -9.83
C VAL A 172 -2.21 17.79 -10.30
N ASN A 173 -1.05 17.11 -10.31
CA ASN A 173 0.21 17.71 -10.77
C ASN A 173 0.11 18.10 -12.24
N THR A 174 -0.38 17.21 -13.10
CA THR A 174 -0.54 17.47 -14.54
C THR A 174 -1.47 18.66 -14.81
N VAL A 175 -2.64 18.68 -14.14
CA VAL A 175 -3.60 19.78 -14.28
C VAL A 175 -3.02 21.10 -13.76
N SER A 176 -2.34 21.07 -12.63
CA SER A 176 -1.70 22.26 -12.04
C SER A 176 -0.63 22.85 -12.95
N ILE A 177 0.24 22.02 -13.50
CA ILE A 177 1.27 22.46 -14.47
C ILE A 177 0.61 23.09 -15.71
N ALA A 178 -0.45 22.48 -16.23
CA ALA A 178 -1.16 23.00 -17.40
C ALA A 178 -1.79 24.39 -17.11
N ILE A 179 -2.44 24.55 -15.95
CA ILE A 179 -3.05 25.81 -15.55
C ILE A 179 -1.97 26.89 -15.34
N ILE A 180 -0.90 26.57 -14.62
CA ILE A 180 0.23 27.48 -14.38
C ILE A 180 0.85 27.91 -15.71
N PHE A 181 1.06 26.98 -16.63
CA PHE A 181 1.60 27.27 -17.96
C PHE A 181 0.75 28.26 -18.73
N ILE A 182 -0.57 28.05 -18.76
CA ILE A 182 -1.52 28.96 -19.43
C ILE A 182 -1.48 30.36 -18.80
N ILE A 183 -1.55 30.45 -17.48
CA ILE A 183 -1.48 31.75 -16.76
C ILE A 183 -0.18 32.47 -17.08
N MET A 184 0.96 31.75 -17.07
CA MET A 184 2.26 32.34 -17.35
C MET A 184 2.38 32.85 -18.79
N ILE A 185 1.78 32.19 -19.78
CA ILE A 185 1.75 32.71 -21.17
C ILE A 185 1.07 34.09 -21.20
N PHE A 186 -0.07 34.24 -20.56
CA PHE A 186 -0.81 35.51 -20.52
C PHE A 186 -0.04 36.60 -19.77
N VAL A 187 0.59 36.27 -18.63
CA VAL A 187 1.32 37.25 -17.82
C VAL A 187 2.63 37.67 -18.48
N LEU A 188 3.39 36.71 -18.99
CA LEU A 188 4.73 36.98 -19.56
C LEU A 188 4.69 37.36 -21.05
N LYS A 189 3.53 37.23 -21.69
CA LYS A 189 3.34 37.49 -23.14
C LYS A 189 4.39 36.77 -24.01
N SER A 190 4.80 35.59 -23.59
CA SER A 190 5.84 34.80 -24.23
C SER A 190 5.56 33.33 -23.96
N ILE A 191 5.83 32.44 -24.91
CA ILE A 191 5.71 30.98 -24.73
C ILE A 191 7.03 30.38 -24.20
N SER A 192 8.16 30.93 -24.61
CA SER A 192 9.49 30.37 -24.27
C SER A 192 9.83 30.54 -22.79
N LEU A 193 9.44 31.64 -22.16
CA LEU A 193 9.76 31.90 -20.75
C LEU A 193 9.03 30.92 -19.80
N PRO A 194 7.70 30.67 -19.94
CA PRO A 194 7.02 29.66 -19.17
C PRO A 194 7.64 28.27 -19.28
N VAL A 195 7.98 27.83 -20.49
CA VAL A 195 8.62 26.52 -20.71
C VAL A 195 9.91 26.42 -19.90
N ILE A 196 10.81 27.41 -20.00
CA ILE A 196 12.08 27.40 -19.29
C ILE A 196 11.87 27.39 -17.78
N LEU A 197 10.94 28.21 -17.27
CA LEU A 197 10.65 28.31 -15.84
C LEU A 197 10.08 26.99 -15.28
N ILE A 198 9.12 26.40 -15.98
CA ILE A 198 8.56 25.10 -15.57
C ILE A 198 9.64 24.02 -15.59
N CYS A 199 10.46 23.93 -16.64
CA CYS A 199 11.56 22.99 -16.69
C CYS A 199 12.55 23.15 -15.50
N ILE A 200 12.83 24.38 -15.09
CA ILE A 200 13.71 24.63 -13.93
C ILE A 200 13.04 24.19 -12.63
N ILE A 201 11.74 24.46 -12.47
CA ILE A 201 10.97 24.07 -11.28
C ILE A 201 10.88 22.54 -11.18
N GLU A 202 10.48 21.87 -12.26
CA GLU A 202 10.42 20.40 -12.30
C GLU A 202 11.78 19.76 -12.01
N PHE A 203 12.84 20.32 -12.58
CA PHE A 203 14.19 19.86 -12.27
C PHE A 203 14.55 20.01 -10.79
N ALA A 204 14.18 21.14 -10.17
CA ALA A 204 14.40 21.35 -8.75
C ALA A 204 13.59 20.35 -7.89
N ILE A 205 12.37 20.02 -8.31
CA ILE A 205 11.51 18.99 -7.66
C ILE A 205 12.19 17.62 -7.76
N PHE A 206 12.67 17.21 -8.94
CA PHE A 206 13.37 15.93 -9.12
C PHE A 206 14.63 15.82 -8.24
N ILE A 207 15.41 16.90 -8.11
CA ILE A 207 16.57 16.91 -7.22
C ILE A 207 16.11 16.74 -5.76
N ASN A 208 15.09 17.50 -5.35
CA ASN A 208 14.61 17.46 -3.97
C ASN A 208 14.06 16.08 -3.59
N MET A 209 13.22 15.50 -4.42
CA MET A 209 12.68 14.16 -4.19
C MET A 209 13.76 13.07 -4.27
N GLY A 210 14.68 13.19 -5.24
CA GLY A 210 15.79 12.25 -5.37
C GLY A 210 16.82 12.34 -4.24
N PHE A 211 16.84 13.44 -3.49
CA PHE A 211 17.73 13.60 -2.33
C PHE A 211 17.38 12.59 -1.21
N SER A 212 16.10 12.31 -1.00
CA SER A 212 15.64 11.26 -0.06
C SER A 212 16.22 9.89 -0.39
N PHE A 213 16.33 9.54 -1.68
CA PHE A 213 16.97 8.29 -2.11
C PHE A 213 18.46 8.23 -1.72
N ILE A 214 19.18 9.36 -1.83
CA ILE A 214 20.62 9.44 -1.51
C ILE A 214 20.84 9.41 0.01
N THR A 215 19.98 10.06 0.77
CA THR A 215 20.08 10.15 2.23
C THR A 215 19.48 8.94 2.96
N ASN A 216 18.77 8.09 2.23
CA ASN A 216 18.06 6.91 2.76
C ASN A 216 17.07 7.29 3.88
N THR A 217 16.39 8.43 3.71
CA THR A 217 15.38 8.97 4.62
C THR A 217 14.05 9.13 3.90
#